data_f96b52dde8ab8a4726cbb37bbb8391f7
#
_entry.id   f96b52dde8ab8a4726cbb37bbb8391f7
#
_cell.length_a   1.000
_cell.length_b   1.000
_cell.length_c   1.000
_cell.angle_alpha   90.00
_cell.angle_beta   90.00
_cell.angle_gamma   90.00
#
_symmetry.space_group_name_H-M   'P 1'
#
loop_
_entity.id
_entity.type
_entity.pdbx_description
1 polymer ?
#
loop_
_entity_poly.entity_id
_entity_poly.type
_entity_poly.pdbx_seq_one_letter_code
_entity_poly.pdbx_strand_id
1 'polypeptide(L)'
;AILTDQFKRKHTYLRISLTERCNLRCTYCMPAEGVPLSPKTHIMNYDEIYAIAKTFVENVVTKIRLTGGEPLIRKDIHVILGKLASLPVELAITTNGITLDRHIDVLKENNIKNINVSLDTLSEGKFKEITRRNQFEKVYNNILLLIEKGFNVKINAVLIKGFNDDEIIDFINLTKYLPISFRFIEFMPFDGNKWDKNKIINAYLEAPKKGFNTELMGKDLFYWTSILLQISKKGLENRDI
;
A
#
# COMPACT_ATOMS: atom_id res chain seq x y z
N ALA A 1 -22.50 -5.47 18.95
CA ALA A 1 -21.75 -6.26 17.93
C ALA A 1 -20.27 -6.24 18.30
N ILE A 2 -19.59 -7.39 18.20
CA ILE A 2 -18.21 -7.59 18.69
C ILE A 2 -17.21 -6.61 18.06
N LEU A 3 -17.37 -6.26 16.79
CA LEU A 3 -16.49 -5.34 16.06
C LEU A 3 -17.14 -3.96 15.84
N THR A 4 -17.77 -3.41 16.88
CA THR A 4 -18.35 -2.07 16.84
C THR A 4 -17.76 -1.26 17.99
N ASP A 5 -17.18 -0.10 17.70
CA ASP A 5 -16.58 0.77 18.70
C ASP A 5 -17.63 1.63 19.45
N GLN A 6 -17.17 2.40 20.42
CA GLN A 6 -18.02 3.30 21.22
C GLN A 6 -18.75 4.38 20.38
N PHE A 7 -18.24 4.68 19.16
CA PHE A 7 -18.86 5.63 18.21
C PHE A 7 -19.80 4.93 17.21
N LYS A 8 -20.16 3.66 17.46
CA LYS A 8 -21.01 2.82 16.60
C LYS A 8 -20.42 2.53 15.20
N ARG A 9 -19.11 2.69 15.01
CA ARG A 9 -18.44 2.34 13.76
C ARG A 9 -18.17 0.84 13.73
N LYS A 10 -18.58 0.21 12.64
CA LYS A 10 -18.29 -1.23 12.40
C LYS A 10 -16.92 -1.40 11.76
N HIS A 11 -16.08 -2.24 12.33
CA HIS A 11 -14.75 -2.56 11.79
C HIS A 11 -14.86 -3.69 10.76
N THR A 12 -15.14 -3.34 9.51
CA THR A 12 -15.35 -4.29 8.41
C THR A 12 -14.07 -4.60 7.61
N TYR A 13 -12.96 -3.99 7.99
CA TYR A 13 -11.68 -4.08 7.28
C TYR A 13 -10.58 -4.60 8.19
N LEU A 14 -9.99 -5.74 7.83
CA LEU A 14 -8.89 -6.38 8.55
C LEU A 14 -7.58 -6.24 7.76
N ARG A 15 -6.48 -5.96 8.45
CA ARG A 15 -5.13 -6.02 7.89
C ARG A 15 -4.36 -7.12 8.59
N ILE A 16 -3.73 -7.99 7.81
CA ILE A 16 -2.92 -9.10 8.33
C ILE A 16 -1.48 -8.92 7.84
N SER A 17 -0.55 -8.77 8.78
CA SER A 17 0.88 -8.79 8.51
C SER A 17 1.34 -10.25 8.42
N LEU A 18 1.83 -10.66 7.25
CA LEU A 18 2.21 -12.06 6.99
C LEU A 18 3.65 -12.38 7.36
N THR A 19 4.51 -11.37 7.40
CA THR A 19 5.96 -11.53 7.63
C THR A 19 6.61 -10.22 8.00
N GLU A 20 7.67 -10.26 8.79
CA GLU A 20 8.58 -9.12 9.06
C GLU A 20 9.67 -8.98 7.98
N ARG A 21 9.88 -10.02 7.16
CA ARG A 21 10.89 -9.99 6.12
C ARG A 21 10.51 -9.04 4.99
N CYS A 22 11.49 -8.29 4.49
CA CYS A 22 11.35 -7.45 3.32
C CYS A 22 12.63 -7.55 2.46
N ASN A 23 12.49 -7.46 1.14
CA ASN A 23 13.60 -7.41 0.20
C ASN A 23 14.08 -5.98 -0.11
N LEU A 24 13.40 -4.96 0.40
CA LEU A 24 13.86 -3.56 0.47
C LEU A 24 14.40 -3.21 1.86
N ARG A 25 15.08 -2.06 1.95
CA ARG A 25 15.61 -1.47 3.19
C ARG A 25 15.32 0.02 3.22
N CYS A 26 14.03 0.36 3.11
CA CYS A 26 13.62 1.77 3.05
C CYS A 26 14.12 2.54 4.28
N THR A 27 14.72 3.70 4.03
CA THR A 27 15.43 4.51 5.03
C THR A 27 14.53 4.94 6.20
N TYR A 28 13.25 5.09 5.94
CA TYR A 28 12.24 5.48 6.93
C TYR A 28 11.56 4.28 7.62
N CYS A 29 11.80 3.05 7.14
CA CYS A 29 11.09 1.86 7.60
C CYS A 29 12.01 0.87 8.32
N MET A 30 13.24 0.67 7.81
CA MET A 30 14.10 -0.42 8.25
C MET A 30 15.57 0.00 8.24
N PRO A 31 16.36 -0.37 9.27
CA PRO A 31 17.80 -0.19 9.25
C PRO A 31 18.47 -0.84 8.03
N ALA A 32 19.67 -0.38 7.64
CA ALA A 32 20.38 -0.90 6.47
C ALA A 32 20.69 -2.38 6.59
N GLU A 33 21.05 -2.82 7.78
CA GLU A 33 21.35 -4.21 8.18
C GLU A 33 20.09 -5.07 8.31
N GLY A 34 18.92 -4.46 8.36
CA GLY A 34 17.63 -5.10 8.62
C GLY A 34 17.26 -5.10 10.10
N VAL A 35 16.25 -5.87 10.46
CA VAL A 35 15.79 -6.06 11.83
C VAL A 35 16.05 -7.51 12.26
N PRO A 36 16.31 -7.77 13.57
CA PRO A 36 16.29 -9.12 14.11
C PRO A 36 14.94 -9.78 13.79
N LEU A 37 14.98 -10.95 13.21
CA LEU A 37 13.76 -11.68 12.86
C LEU A 37 13.27 -12.49 14.06
N SER A 38 11.98 -12.49 14.30
CA SER A 38 11.35 -13.34 15.27
C SER A 38 11.58 -14.84 14.98
N PRO A 39 11.64 -15.69 15.97
CA PRO A 39 11.64 -17.14 15.79
C PRO A 39 10.47 -17.58 14.90
N LYS A 40 10.68 -18.57 14.04
CA LYS A 40 9.61 -19.07 13.14
C LYS A 40 8.35 -19.51 13.87
N THR A 41 8.48 -19.96 15.10
CA THR A 41 7.36 -20.35 15.99
C THR A 41 6.46 -19.18 16.40
N HIS A 42 6.95 -17.94 16.27
CA HIS A 42 6.17 -16.72 16.54
C HIS A 42 5.48 -16.16 15.30
N ILE A 43 5.74 -16.73 14.12
CA ILE A 43 5.11 -16.31 12.87
C ILE A 43 3.96 -17.27 12.57
N MET A 44 2.76 -16.74 12.47
CA MET A 44 1.55 -17.54 12.15
C MET A 44 1.78 -18.39 10.90
N ASN A 45 1.44 -19.65 10.96
CA ASN A 45 1.35 -20.51 9.79
C ASN A 45 0.06 -20.22 8.98
N TYR A 46 -0.10 -20.86 7.83
CA TYR A 46 -1.25 -20.60 6.95
C TYR A 46 -2.59 -21.06 7.54
N ASP A 47 -2.60 -22.08 8.42
CA ASP A 47 -3.82 -22.54 9.08
C ASP A 47 -4.26 -21.59 10.18
N GLU A 48 -3.33 -21.06 10.96
CA GLU A 48 -3.59 -20.03 11.97
C GLU A 48 -4.10 -18.73 11.33
N ILE A 49 -3.47 -18.30 10.21
CA ILE A 49 -3.92 -17.12 9.44
C ILE A 49 -5.35 -17.33 8.95
N TYR A 50 -5.66 -18.52 8.41
CA TYR A 50 -7.00 -18.85 7.95
C TYR A 50 -8.02 -18.86 9.09
N ALA A 51 -7.70 -19.48 10.22
CA ALA A 51 -8.60 -19.56 11.38
C ALA A 51 -8.94 -18.15 11.91
N ILE A 52 -7.93 -17.29 12.05
CA ILE A 52 -8.12 -15.88 12.46
C ILE A 52 -8.98 -15.16 11.44
N ALA A 53 -8.62 -15.21 10.15
CA ALA A 53 -9.35 -14.53 9.09
C ALA A 53 -10.83 -14.99 9.05
N LYS A 54 -11.09 -16.28 9.15
CA LYS A 54 -12.44 -16.86 9.20
C LYS A 54 -13.25 -16.29 10.36
N THR A 55 -12.67 -16.26 11.56
CA THR A 55 -13.33 -15.70 12.75
C THR A 55 -13.75 -14.24 12.52
N PHE A 56 -12.87 -13.42 11.93
CA PHE A 56 -13.18 -12.02 11.64
C PHE A 56 -14.27 -11.88 10.54
N VAL A 57 -14.22 -12.71 9.50
CA VAL A 57 -15.22 -12.70 8.42
C VAL A 57 -16.59 -13.10 8.95
N GLU A 58 -16.69 -14.10 9.80
CA GLU A 58 -17.93 -14.50 10.48
C GLU A 58 -18.49 -13.40 11.39
N ASN A 59 -17.64 -12.41 11.79
CA ASN A 59 -18.00 -11.30 12.65
C ASN A 59 -18.06 -9.93 11.96
N VAL A 60 -18.40 -9.84 10.68
CA VAL A 60 -18.65 -8.61 9.89
C VAL A 60 -17.50 -8.10 9.02
N VAL A 61 -16.32 -8.69 9.03
CA VAL A 61 -15.25 -8.27 8.13
C VAL A 61 -15.59 -8.67 6.69
N THR A 62 -15.59 -7.68 5.80
CA THR A 62 -15.89 -7.87 4.37
C THR A 62 -14.67 -7.65 3.48
N LYS A 63 -13.55 -7.17 4.06
CA LYS A 63 -12.31 -6.95 3.33
C LYS A 63 -11.09 -7.30 4.16
N ILE A 64 -10.18 -8.08 3.60
CA ILE A 64 -8.87 -8.40 4.19
C ILE A 64 -7.77 -7.87 3.29
N ARG A 65 -6.83 -7.15 3.88
CA ARG A 65 -5.60 -6.71 3.21
C ARG A 65 -4.39 -7.41 3.78
N LEU A 66 -3.66 -8.07 2.91
CA LEU A 66 -2.41 -8.73 3.24
C LEU A 66 -1.25 -7.72 3.12
N THR A 67 -0.39 -7.72 4.11
CA THR A 67 0.76 -6.83 4.23
C THR A 67 1.88 -7.52 5.03
N GLY A 68 2.82 -6.76 5.57
CA GLY A 68 3.95 -7.25 6.38
C GLY A 68 5.17 -6.39 6.11
N GLY A 69 6.35 -6.99 6.13
CA GLY A 69 7.50 -6.45 5.43
C GLY A 69 7.18 -6.47 3.93
N GLU A 70 7.43 -7.61 3.25
CA GLU A 70 6.92 -7.82 1.90
C GLU A 70 6.17 -9.17 1.84
N PRO A 71 4.84 -9.15 1.69
CA PRO A 71 4.03 -10.37 1.75
C PRO A 71 4.35 -11.35 0.62
N LEU A 72 4.71 -10.87 -0.57
CA LEU A 72 4.92 -11.71 -1.75
C LEU A 72 6.28 -12.46 -1.74
N ILE A 73 7.17 -12.21 -0.78
CA ILE A 73 8.38 -13.04 -0.61
C ILE A 73 8.18 -14.20 0.37
N ARG A 74 7.01 -14.29 1.00
CA ARG A 74 6.69 -15.40 1.90
C ARG A 74 6.55 -16.69 1.10
N LYS A 75 7.27 -17.76 1.49
CA LYS A 75 7.38 -19.00 0.71
C LYS A 75 6.03 -19.70 0.45
N ASP A 76 5.14 -19.68 1.44
CA ASP A 76 3.82 -20.31 1.42
C ASP A 76 2.69 -19.34 1.02
N ILE A 77 3.04 -18.22 0.38
CA ILE A 77 2.05 -17.18 0.02
C ILE A 77 0.92 -17.72 -0.84
N HIS A 78 1.21 -18.59 -1.81
CA HIS A 78 0.20 -19.18 -2.69
C HIS A 78 -0.82 -20.05 -1.91
N VAL A 79 -0.36 -20.77 -0.87
CA VAL A 79 -1.25 -21.55 0.02
C VAL A 79 -2.15 -20.61 0.83
N ILE A 80 -1.57 -19.53 1.38
CA ILE A 80 -2.31 -18.52 2.14
C ILE A 80 -3.39 -17.87 1.27
N LEU A 81 -3.04 -17.45 0.04
CA LEU A 81 -3.98 -16.83 -0.88
C LEU A 81 -5.13 -17.79 -1.21
N GLY A 82 -4.84 -19.03 -1.56
CA GLY A 82 -5.86 -20.05 -1.87
C GLY A 82 -6.81 -20.32 -0.69
N LYS A 83 -6.28 -20.44 0.53
CA LYS A 83 -7.11 -20.61 1.74
C LYS A 83 -7.99 -19.39 2.01
N LEU A 84 -7.44 -18.19 1.95
CA LEU A 84 -8.21 -16.97 2.22
C LEU A 84 -9.25 -16.68 1.13
N ALA A 85 -8.97 -17.03 -0.12
CA ALA A 85 -9.91 -16.87 -1.23
C ALA A 85 -11.17 -17.76 -1.11
N SER A 86 -11.14 -18.82 -0.29
CA SER A 86 -12.32 -19.64 0.01
C SER A 86 -13.31 -18.95 0.97
N LEU A 87 -12.92 -17.86 1.62
CA LEU A 87 -13.80 -17.08 2.50
C LEU A 87 -14.63 -16.08 1.69
N PRO A 88 -15.87 -15.76 2.10
CA PRO A 88 -16.72 -14.75 1.44
C PRO A 88 -16.24 -13.33 1.80
N VAL A 89 -15.05 -12.95 1.34
CA VAL A 89 -14.38 -11.68 1.69
C VAL A 89 -13.59 -11.14 0.51
N GLU A 90 -13.54 -9.83 0.36
CA GLU A 90 -12.65 -9.19 -0.61
C GLU A 90 -11.20 -9.27 -0.13
N LEU A 91 -10.32 -9.82 -0.97
CA LEU A 91 -8.88 -9.83 -0.71
C LEU A 91 -8.17 -8.69 -1.44
N ALA A 92 -7.19 -8.10 -0.77
CA ALA A 92 -6.33 -7.06 -1.32
C ALA A 92 -4.89 -7.23 -0.78
N ILE A 93 -3.91 -6.74 -1.53
CA ILE A 93 -2.49 -6.82 -1.14
C ILE A 93 -1.85 -5.43 -1.16
N THR A 94 -0.95 -5.20 -0.20
CA THR A 94 0.03 -4.11 -0.26
C THR A 94 1.41 -4.71 -0.42
N THR A 95 2.13 -4.30 -1.45
CA THR A 95 3.44 -4.86 -1.84
C THR A 95 4.39 -3.75 -2.29
N ASN A 96 5.69 -4.01 -2.23
CA ASN A 96 6.70 -3.14 -2.83
C ASN A 96 6.87 -3.36 -4.35
N GLY A 97 6.19 -4.33 -4.92
CA GLY A 97 6.10 -4.54 -6.36
C GLY A 97 7.22 -5.36 -7.00
N ILE A 98 8.34 -5.64 -6.32
CA ILE A 98 9.52 -6.27 -6.96
C ILE A 98 9.22 -7.64 -7.55
N THR A 99 8.40 -8.46 -6.89
CA THR A 99 8.15 -9.86 -7.27
C THR A 99 6.78 -10.10 -7.89
N LEU A 100 6.04 -9.04 -8.21
CA LEU A 100 4.66 -9.13 -8.72
C LEU A 100 4.55 -9.99 -9.98
N ASP A 101 5.50 -9.87 -10.91
CA ASP A 101 5.55 -10.67 -12.14
C ASP A 101 5.43 -12.18 -11.90
N ARG A 102 5.92 -12.67 -10.78
CA ARG A 102 5.92 -14.09 -10.40
C ARG A 102 4.58 -14.54 -9.80
N HIS A 103 3.70 -13.60 -9.47
CA HIS A 103 2.48 -13.87 -8.72
C HIS A 103 1.20 -13.52 -9.49
N ILE A 104 1.29 -13.02 -10.73
CA ILE A 104 0.15 -12.61 -11.53
C ILE A 104 -0.92 -13.70 -11.62
N ASP A 105 -0.51 -14.93 -11.95
CA ASP A 105 -1.44 -16.03 -12.16
C ASP A 105 -2.15 -16.42 -10.86
N VAL A 106 -1.38 -16.61 -9.77
CA VAL A 106 -1.98 -16.95 -8.47
C VAL A 106 -2.90 -15.85 -7.94
N LEU A 107 -2.60 -14.57 -8.21
CA LEU A 107 -3.49 -13.46 -7.84
C LEU A 107 -4.81 -13.52 -8.62
N LYS A 108 -4.76 -13.83 -9.92
CA LYS A 108 -5.95 -13.99 -10.77
C LYS A 108 -6.78 -15.20 -10.36
N GLU A 109 -6.16 -16.36 -10.20
CA GLU A 109 -6.80 -17.60 -9.78
C GLU A 109 -7.58 -17.43 -8.46
N ASN A 110 -7.06 -16.59 -7.55
CA ASN A 110 -7.69 -16.29 -6.27
C ASN A 110 -8.55 -15.02 -6.27
N ASN A 111 -8.88 -14.47 -7.45
CA ASN A 111 -9.73 -13.29 -7.64
C ASN A 111 -9.25 -12.06 -6.85
N ILE A 112 -7.94 -11.90 -6.65
CA ILE A 112 -7.34 -10.78 -5.94
C ILE A 112 -7.06 -9.66 -6.93
N LYS A 113 -7.99 -8.73 -7.08
CA LYS A 113 -7.92 -7.65 -8.08
C LYS A 113 -7.30 -6.35 -7.56
N ASN A 114 -7.34 -6.11 -6.24
CA ASN A 114 -6.99 -4.83 -5.64
C ASN A 114 -5.56 -4.86 -5.08
N ILE A 115 -4.63 -4.27 -5.83
CA ILE A 115 -3.20 -4.24 -5.50
C ILE A 115 -2.76 -2.82 -5.17
N ASN A 116 -2.23 -2.62 -3.96
CA ASN A 116 -1.51 -1.40 -3.61
C ASN A 116 -0.01 -1.63 -3.81
N VAL A 117 0.63 -0.81 -4.62
CA VAL A 117 2.09 -0.83 -4.81
C VAL A 117 2.70 0.37 -4.10
N SER A 118 3.70 0.13 -3.28
CA SER A 118 4.47 1.21 -2.63
C SER A 118 5.55 1.70 -3.59
N LEU A 119 5.46 2.98 -3.99
CA LEU A 119 6.43 3.64 -4.86
C LEU A 119 6.54 5.11 -4.44
N ASP A 120 7.61 5.44 -3.73
CA ASP A 120 7.77 6.76 -3.10
C ASP A 120 8.32 7.83 -4.05
N THR A 121 8.84 7.46 -5.22
CA THR A 121 9.45 8.37 -6.19
C THR A 121 9.37 7.80 -7.60
N LEU A 122 9.37 8.70 -8.60
CA LEU A 122 9.47 8.36 -10.04
C LEU A 122 10.91 8.47 -10.56
N SER A 123 11.86 8.81 -9.70
CA SER A 123 13.28 8.89 -10.01
C SER A 123 14.02 7.63 -9.59
N GLU A 124 14.73 6.98 -10.50
CA GLU A 124 15.56 5.81 -10.21
C GLU A 124 16.62 6.10 -9.14
N GLY A 125 17.25 7.28 -9.21
CA GLY A 125 18.25 7.71 -8.24
C GLY A 125 17.68 7.83 -6.84
N LYS A 126 16.56 8.56 -6.68
CA LYS A 126 15.86 8.70 -5.41
C LYS A 126 15.30 7.34 -4.91
N PHE A 127 14.81 6.48 -5.82
CA PHE A 127 14.36 5.13 -5.46
C PHE A 127 15.50 4.31 -4.84
N LYS A 128 16.68 4.31 -5.48
CA LYS A 128 17.87 3.64 -4.96
C LYS A 128 18.30 4.19 -3.60
N GLU A 129 18.24 5.51 -3.43
CA GLU A 129 18.57 6.17 -2.18
C GLU A 129 17.63 5.76 -1.06
N ILE A 130 16.30 5.90 -1.27
CA ILE A 130 15.30 5.65 -0.22
C ILE A 130 15.15 4.15 0.10
N THR A 131 15.24 3.26 -0.90
CA THR A 131 15.04 1.81 -0.72
C THR A 131 16.33 1.04 -0.48
N ARG A 132 17.49 1.66 -0.70
CA ARG A 132 18.82 1.04 -0.71
C ARG A 132 18.94 -0.14 -1.69
N ARG A 133 18.13 -0.11 -2.78
CA ARG A 133 18.12 -1.15 -3.82
C ARG A 133 17.91 -0.52 -5.20
N ASN A 134 18.58 -1.06 -6.22
CA ASN A 134 18.42 -0.63 -7.62
C ASN A 134 17.36 -1.51 -8.30
N GLN A 135 16.07 -1.26 -8.02
CA GLN A 135 14.93 -2.06 -8.50
C GLN A 135 13.80 -1.19 -9.10
N PHE A 136 14.05 0.08 -9.37
CA PHE A 136 13.03 1.02 -9.86
C PHE A 136 12.34 0.50 -11.13
N GLU A 137 13.12 0.20 -12.17
CA GLU A 137 12.58 -0.29 -13.44
C GLU A 137 11.74 -1.56 -13.25
N LYS A 138 12.20 -2.48 -12.40
CA LYS A 138 11.47 -3.71 -12.11
C LYS A 138 10.10 -3.43 -11.49
N VAL A 139 10.03 -2.53 -10.51
CA VAL A 139 8.77 -2.13 -9.86
C VAL A 139 7.86 -1.42 -10.85
N TYR A 140 8.40 -0.47 -11.61
CA TYR A 140 7.63 0.30 -12.60
C TYR A 140 7.05 -0.59 -13.70
N ASN A 141 7.86 -1.49 -14.27
CA ASN A 141 7.40 -2.46 -15.25
C ASN A 141 6.33 -3.42 -14.69
N ASN A 142 6.45 -3.82 -13.42
CA ASN A 142 5.45 -4.64 -12.75
C ASN A 142 4.14 -3.87 -12.52
N ILE A 143 4.17 -2.56 -12.30
CA ILE A 143 2.96 -1.71 -12.26
C ILE A 143 2.27 -1.72 -13.62
N LEU A 144 3.01 -1.51 -14.72
CA LEU A 144 2.46 -1.55 -16.07
C LEU A 144 1.88 -2.93 -16.41
N LEU A 145 2.57 -4.01 -16.00
CA LEU A 145 2.08 -5.38 -16.16
C LEU A 145 0.76 -5.61 -15.42
N LEU A 146 0.61 -5.13 -14.19
CA LEU A 146 -0.65 -5.23 -13.45
C LEU A 146 -1.80 -4.54 -14.19
N ILE A 147 -1.55 -3.35 -14.74
CA ILE A 147 -2.53 -2.58 -15.50
C ILE A 147 -2.93 -3.36 -16.75
N GLU A 148 -1.96 -3.85 -17.52
CA GLU A 148 -2.18 -4.68 -18.71
C GLU A 148 -3.02 -5.94 -18.39
N LYS A 149 -2.76 -6.55 -17.26
CA LYS A 149 -3.48 -7.76 -16.80
C LYS A 149 -4.84 -7.46 -16.15
N GLY A 150 -5.26 -6.21 -16.10
CA GLY A 150 -6.60 -5.79 -15.63
C GLY A 150 -6.77 -5.72 -14.12
N PHE A 151 -5.69 -5.54 -13.36
CA PHE A 151 -5.76 -5.32 -11.92
C PHE A 151 -6.13 -3.86 -11.57
N ASN A 152 -6.80 -3.67 -10.45
CA ASN A 152 -7.04 -2.36 -9.86
C ASN A 152 -5.80 -1.91 -9.09
N VAL A 153 -4.99 -1.08 -9.71
CA VAL A 153 -3.72 -0.62 -9.15
C VAL A 153 -3.89 0.68 -8.39
N LYS A 154 -3.40 0.69 -7.15
CA LYS A 154 -3.24 1.91 -6.37
C LYS A 154 -1.77 2.06 -5.99
N ILE A 155 -1.19 3.22 -6.29
CA ILE A 155 0.17 3.55 -5.85
C ILE A 155 0.09 4.31 -4.54
N ASN A 156 0.89 3.92 -3.56
CA ASN A 156 1.08 4.64 -2.31
C ASN A 156 2.48 5.22 -2.29
N ALA A 157 2.62 6.52 -1.97
CA ALA A 157 3.90 7.16 -1.74
C ALA A 157 3.93 7.87 -0.40
N VAL A 158 4.96 7.63 0.39
CA VAL A 158 5.24 8.39 1.60
C VAL A 158 5.91 9.70 1.19
N LEU A 159 5.27 10.83 1.51
CA LEU A 159 5.83 12.14 1.21
C LEU A 159 6.84 12.57 2.27
N ILE A 160 8.02 12.91 1.81
CA ILE A 160 9.14 13.36 2.65
C ILE A 160 9.60 14.71 2.12
N LYS A 161 9.44 15.75 2.92
CA LYS A 161 9.82 17.12 2.59
C LYS A 161 11.30 17.22 2.22
N GLY A 162 11.59 17.90 1.11
CA GLY A 162 12.93 18.07 0.57
C GLY A 162 13.52 16.82 -0.08
N PHE A 163 12.69 15.77 -0.28
CA PHE A 163 13.12 14.53 -0.95
C PHE A 163 12.29 14.23 -2.19
N ASN A 164 10.98 14.05 -2.05
CA ASN A 164 10.07 13.67 -3.16
C ASN A 164 8.83 14.57 -3.26
N ASP A 165 8.78 15.65 -2.51
CA ASP A 165 7.69 16.63 -2.54
C ASP A 165 7.67 17.47 -3.83
N ASP A 166 8.77 17.50 -4.57
CA ASP A 166 8.86 18.05 -5.93
C ASP A 166 8.13 17.21 -6.98
N GLU A 167 7.92 15.90 -6.73
CA GLU A 167 7.30 14.95 -7.65
C GLU A 167 5.77 14.83 -7.53
N ILE A 168 5.13 15.59 -6.63
CA ILE A 168 3.67 15.49 -6.39
C ILE A 168 2.88 15.64 -7.71
N ILE A 169 3.27 16.62 -8.54
CA ILE A 169 2.61 16.90 -9.82
C ILE A 169 2.82 15.75 -10.82
N ASP A 170 4.02 15.19 -10.87
CA ASP A 170 4.35 14.10 -11.78
C ASP A 170 3.55 12.84 -11.45
N PHE A 171 3.41 12.52 -10.17
CA PHE A 171 2.54 11.44 -9.71
C PHE A 171 1.07 11.65 -10.08
N ILE A 172 0.57 12.88 -9.93
CA ILE A 172 -0.81 13.21 -10.31
C ILE A 172 -0.97 13.07 -11.82
N ASN A 173 -0.01 13.56 -12.61
CA ASN A 173 -0.05 13.42 -14.07
C ASN A 173 -0.08 11.97 -14.54
N LEU A 174 0.55 11.02 -13.83
CA LEU A 174 0.43 9.60 -14.17
C LEU A 174 -1.03 9.12 -14.19
N THR A 175 -1.89 9.66 -13.33
CA THR A 175 -3.31 9.27 -13.29
C THR A 175 -4.12 9.73 -14.51
N LYS A 176 -3.58 10.69 -15.29
CA LYS A 176 -4.20 11.13 -16.56
C LYS A 176 -3.98 10.10 -17.67
N TYR A 177 -2.85 9.40 -17.65
CA TYR A 177 -2.44 8.48 -18.71
C TYR A 177 -2.64 7.02 -18.35
N LEU A 178 -2.57 6.67 -17.07
CA LEU A 178 -2.70 5.31 -16.58
C LEU A 178 -3.98 5.14 -15.74
N PRO A 179 -4.70 4.02 -15.86
CA PRO A 179 -5.90 3.74 -15.07
C PRO A 179 -5.54 3.30 -13.65
N ILE A 180 -4.85 4.16 -12.92
CA ILE A 180 -4.39 3.95 -11.55
C ILE A 180 -5.02 4.95 -10.60
N SER A 181 -5.06 4.60 -9.31
CA SER A 181 -5.29 5.54 -8.22
C SER A 181 -3.97 5.85 -7.54
N PHE A 182 -3.80 7.07 -7.10
CA PHE A 182 -2.62 7.49 -6.35
C PHE A 182 -2.97 7.94 -4.94
N ARG A 183 -2.06 7.69 -3.97
CA ARG A 183 -2.24 8.07 -2.58
C ARG A 183 -0.93 8.56 -1.99
N PHE A 184 -0.91 9.79 -1.54
CA PHE A 184 0.15 10.31 -0.70
C PHE A 184 -0.10 9.95 0.77
N ILE A 185 0.94 9.51 1.44
CA ILE A 185 0.93 9.18 2.87
C ILE A 185 1.88 10.13 3.57
N GLU A 186 1.42 10.76 4.63
CA GLU A 186 2.28 11.63 5.44
C GLU A 186 3.37 10.82 6.14
N PHE A 187 4.58 11.38 6.17
CA PHE A 187 5.70 10.79 6.89
C PHE A 187 5.44 10.83 8.39
N MET A 188 5.29 9.67 9.01
CA MET A 188 4.92 9.53 10.43
C MET A 188 6.04 8.92 11.25
N PRO A 189 6.14 9.28 12.56
CA PRO A 189 7.04 8.60 13.47
C PRO A 189 6.55 7.18 13.76
N PHE A 190 7.48 6.24 13.85
CA PHE A 190 7.27 4.93 14.45
C PHE A 190 8.59 4.40 15.00
N ASP A 191 8.51 3.41 15.89
CA ASP A 191 9.69 2.83 16.52
C ASP A 191 10.64 2.26 15.46
N GLY A 192 11.93 2.62 15.59
CA GLY A 192 12.99 2.17 14.71
C GLY A 192 13.27 3.06 13.50
N ASN A 193 12.44 4.06 13.19
CA ASN A 193 12.80 5.05 12.18
C ASN A 193 13.51 6.27 12.81
N LYS A 194 14.33 6.95 12.01
CA LYS A 194 14.90 8.25 12.36
C LYS A 194 13.93 9.36 11.98
N TRP A 195 12.76 9.39 12.65
CA TRP A 195 11.75 10.37 12.34
C TRP A 195 12.22 11.79 12.67
N ASP A 196 11.99 12.69 11.73
CA ASP A 196 12.27 14.12 11.86
C ASP A 196 11.00 14.90 11.46
N LYS A 197 10.44 15.65 12.41
CA LYS A 197 9.26 16.49 12.18
C LYS A 197 9.45 17.54 11.07
N ASN A 198 10.69 17.94 10.79
CA ASN A 198 11.00 18.89 9.72
C ASN A 198 10.81 18.28 8.33
N LYS A 199 10.73 16.94 8.24
CA LYS A 199 10.48 16.21 7.00
C LYS A 199 9.00 15.93 6.76
N ILE A 200 8.11 16.36 7.66
CA ILE A 200 6.68 16.28 7.46
C ILE A 200 6.27 17.27 6.39
N ILE A 201 5.44 16.83 5.47
CA ILE A 201 4.74 17.67 4.52
C ILE A 201 3.27 17.29 4.52
N ASN A 202 2.42 18.29 4.64
CA ASN A 202 0.99 18.11 4.50
C ASN A 202 0.61 18.27 3.03
N ALA A 203 0.40 17.16 2.34
CA ALA A 203 0.07 17.15 0.91
C ALA A 203 -1.18 17.97 0.60
N TYR A 204 -2.16 18.03 1.52
CA TYR A 204 -3.36 18.83 1.36
C TYR A 204 -3.08 20.34 1.33
N LEU A 205 -2.15 20.80 2.15
CA LEU A 205 -1.75 22.22 2.19
C LEU A 205 -0.79 22.61 1.05
N GLU A 206 -0.03 21.66 0.53
CA GLU A 206 0.94 21.92 -0.53
C GLU A 206 0.36 21.80 -1.94
N ALA A 207 -0.62 20.93 -2.15
CA ALA A 207 -1.23 20.73 -3.45
C ALA A 207 -1.85 22.04 -4.05
N PRO A 208 -2.59 22.88 -3.28
CA PRO A 208 -3.10 24.16 -3.80
C PRO A 208 -2.00 25.13 -4.20
N LYS A 209 -0.89 25.17 -3.45
CA LYS A 209 0.25 26.04 -3.78
C LYS A 209 0.89 25.68 -5.12
N LYS A 210 0.69 24.43 -5.57
CA LYS A 210 1.16 23.90 -6.85
C LYS A 210 0.05 23.88 -7.93
N GLY A 211 -1.05 24.61 -7.71
CA GLY A 211 -2.12 24.80 -8.70
C GLY A 211 -3.24 23.74 -8.69
N PHE A 212 -3.33 22.91 -7.64
CA PHE A 212 -4.40 21.93 -7.51
C PHE A 212 -5.57 22.44 -6.66
N ASN A 213 -6.79 22.27 -7.16
CA ASN A 213 -7.99 22.55 -6.40
C ASN A 213 -8.29 21.38 -5.44
N THR A 214 -8.12 21.60 -4.13
CA THR A 214 -8.33 20.59 -3.10
C THR A 214 -9.80 20.34 -2.78
N GLU A 215 -10.74 21.20 -3.21
CA GLU A 215 -12.17 20.94 -3.07
C GLU A 215 -12.61 19.72 -3.90
N LEU A 216 -11.80 19.35 -4.88
CA LEU A 216 -12.00 18.21 -5.75
C LEU A 216 -11.58 16.87 -5.12
N MET A 217 -10.93 16.91 -3.99
CA MET A 217 -10.34 15.77 -3.31
C MET A 217 -11.31 15.07 -2.35
N GLY A 218 -12.57 14.97 -2.68
CA GLY A 218 -13.58 14.14 -2.03
C GLY A 218 -13.61 14.14 -0.49
N LYS A 219 -14.81 14.23 0.07
CA LYS A 219 -15.10 14.29 1.51
C LYS A 219 -14.74 13.02 2.33
N ASP A 220 -14.12 12.01 1.73
CA ASP A 220 -13.74 10.75 2.40
C ASP A 220 -12.43 10.84 3.20
N LEU A 221 -12.01 12.07 3.52
CA LEU A 221 -10.72 12.40 4.10
C LEU A 221 -10.67 12.37 5.63
N PHE A 222 -11.71 11.95 6.30
CA PHE A 222 -11.70 11.89 7.76
C PHE A 222 -11.70 10.46 8.25
N TYR A 223 -10.50 9.94 8.58
CA TYR A 223 -10.26 9.08 9.75
C TYR A 223 -8.77 8.75 9.90
N TRP A 224 -8.22 9.20 11.05
CA TRP A 224 -6.89 8.92 11.61
C TRP A 224 -5.67 9.59 10.94
N THR A 225 -5.21 10.66 11.56
CA THR A 225 -3.86 11.28 11.61
C THR A 225 -2.91 11.23 10.40
N SER A 226 -3.22 10.54 9.34
CA SER A 226 -2.52 10.60 8.06
C SER A 226 -3.45 11.16 7.00
N ILE A 227 -3.16 12.36 6.51
CA ILE A 227 -3.89 12.95 5.39
C ILE A 227 -3.56 12.13 4.14
N LEU A 228 -4.53 11.36 3.72
CA LEU A 228 -4.48 10.54 2.51
C LEU A 228 -5.10 11.32 1.37
N LEU A 229 -4.26 11.86 0.48
CA LEU A 229 -4.69 12.40 -0.78
C LEU A 229 -4.86 11.25 -1.78
N GLN A 230 -6.09 10.94 -2.16
CA GLN A 230 -6.36 9.94 -3.18
C GLN A 230 -6.89 10.61 -4.45
N ILE A 231 -6.19 10.41 -5.57
CA ILE A 231 -6.58 10.90 -6.89
C ILE A 231 -6.75 9.69 -7.80
N SER A 232 -7.76 9.70 -8.65
CA SER A 232 -7.99 8.69 -9.67
C SER A 232 -8.45 9.33 -10.97
N LYS A 233 -8.19 8.69 -12.11
CA LYS A 233 -8.67 9.13 -13.43
C LYS A 233 -10.17 9.41 -13.43
N LYS A 234 -10.98 8.57 -12.78
CA LYS A 234 -12.44 8.73 -12.67
C LYS A 234 -12.86 10.03 -11.98
N GLY A 235 -12.03 10.58 -11.09
CA GLY A 235 -12.25 11.88 -10.45
C GLY A 235 -11.86 13.07 -11.33
N LEU A 236 -11.05 12.83 -12.37
CA LEU A 236 -10.61 13.86 -13.32
C LEU A 236 -11.56 13.95 -14.55
N GLU A 237 -12.20 12.84 -14.95
CA GLU A 237 -13.09 12.79 -16.13
C GLU A 237 -14.42 13.53 -15.94
N ASN A 238 -14.83 13.82 -14.72
CA ASN A 238 -16.09 14.51 -14.42
C ASN A 238 -15.96 16.04 -14.35
N ARG A 239 -14.92 16.62 -14.94
CA ARG A 239 -14.68 18.07 -14.83
C ARG A 239 -14.02 18.62 -16.08
N ASP A 240 -14.75 19.50 -16.74
CA ASP A 240 -14.21 20.42 -17.72
C ASP A 240 -13.15 21.31 -17.04
N ILE A 241 -11.88 21.05 -17.30
CA ILE A 241 -10.76 21.96 -17.07
C ILE A 241 -10.17 22.31 -18.42
#